data_7805bdf1bb6750eb63ac38029bf34544
#
_entry.id   7805bdf1bb6750eb63ac38029bf34544
#
_cell.length_a   1.000
_cell.length_b   1.000
_cell.length_c   1.000
_cell.angle_alpha   90.00
_cell.angle_beta   90.00
_cell.angle_gamma   90.00
#
_symmetry.space_group_name_H-M   'P 1'
#
loop_
_entity.id
_entity.type
_entity.pdbx_description
1 polymer ?
#
loop_
_entity_poly.entity_id
_entity_poly.type
_entity_poly.pdbx_seq_one_letter_code
_entity_poly.pdbx_strand_id
1 'polypeptide(L)'
;MKRTIFFDVDNTLVCREKNVMCDYTIKAIKMCKNNGINVAIATGRSLAMVRQENFYNMFNTIVSANGALITVNNKVIYKKCMDRKIVQNMVKYFEYNNIPYCLHLLDRSIGKIEDNWVRSFSEKYNMKIDKLENEVLSNIYDYEVFQLNAKINSNDIDKLKNKYDKFKFVKLIDIEDGYDIFNKECTKGSAIRYIRNSNHEEGIKYYAFGDGFNDLEMFEAVDFGVAMGNGCKELKEKANLVTDHINQKGVYNALKTLKII
;
A
#
# COMPACT_ATOMS: atom_id res chain seq x y z
N MET A 1 3.77 -19.64 -21.06
CA MET A 1 3.47 -19.74 -19.62
C MET A 1 2.96 -18.37 -19.17
N LYS A 2 1.75 -18.28 -18.63
CA LYS A 2 1.18 -17.02 -18.14
C LYS A 2 1.94 -16.58 -16.89
N ARG A 3 2.13 -15.26 -16.74
CA ARG A 3 2.84 -14.66 -15.60
C ARG A 3 2.04 -13.50 -15.04
N THR A 4 2.05 -13.35 -13.72
CA THR A 4 1.54 -12.17 -13.02
C THR A 4 2.66 -11.62 -12.13
N ILE A 5 2.93 -10.32 -12.21
CA ILE A 5 4.00 -9.68 -11.44
C ILE A 5 3.38 -8.59 -10.57
N PHE A 6 3.54 -8.73 -9.27
CA PHE A 6 3.17 -7.72 -8.29
C PHE A 6 4.35 -6.81 -7.98
N PHE A 7 4.12 -5.53 -7.98
CA PHE A 7 5.11 -4.53 -7.63
C PHE A 7 4.64 -3.74 -6.42
N ASP A 8 5.50 -3.62 -5.42
CA ASP A 8 5.35 -2.56 -4.45
C ASP A 8 5.56 -1.20 -5.12
N VAL A 9 5.07 -0.12 -4.49
CA VAL A 9 5.15 1.24 -5.04
C VAL A 9 6.35 1.99 -4.50
N ASP A 10 6.39 2.22 -3.20
CA ASP A 10 7.37 3.10 -2.56
C ASP A 10 8.75 2.44 -2.52
N ASN A 11 9.78 3.11 -3.09
CA ASN A 11 11.14 2.60 -3.24
C ASN A 11 11.29 1.30 -4.07
N THR A 12 10.22 0.86 -4.74
CA THR A 12 10.24 -0.23 -5.73
C THR A 12 9.92 0.30 -7.11
N LEU A 13 8.71 0.84 -7.35
CA LEU A 13 8.33 1.51 -8.60
C LEU A 13 8.69 2.99 -8.59
N VAL A 14 8.43 3.66 -7.47
CA VAL A 14 8.58 5.10 -7.27
C VAL A 14 9.72 5.37 -6.31
N CYS A 15 10.70 6.13 -6.74
CA CYS A 15 11.75 6.65 -5.85
C CYS A 15 11.11 7.70 -4.91
N ARG A 16 11.04 7.37 -3.62
CA ARG A 16 10.36 8.20 -2.62
C ARG A 16 10.95 9.59 -2.49
N GLU A 17 12.28 9.71 -2.59
CA GLU A 17 12.96 11.01 -2.51
C GLU A 17 12.58 11.95 -3.65
N LYS A 18 12.34 11.41 -4.85
CA LYS A 18 12.04 12.17 -6.07
C LYS A 18 10.55 12.19 -6.40
N ASN A 19 9.77 11.35 -5.74
CA ASN A 19 8.35 11.08 -6.01
C ASN A 19 8.05 10.82 -7.49
N VAL A 20 8.94 10.08 -8.18
CA VAL A 20 8.77 9.73 -9.59
C VAL A 20 9.14 8.27 -9.87
N MET A 21 8.43 7.69 -10.83
CA MET A 21 8.81 6.43 -11.45
C MET A 21 9.81 6.72 -12.58
N CYS A 22 10.97 6.07 -12.56
CA CYS A 22 11.98 6.31 -13.59
C CYS A 22 11.58 5.74 -14.95
N ASP A 23 12.08 6.33 -16.05
CA ASP A 23 11.75 5.95 -17.43
C ASP A 23 12.04 4.48 -17.73
N TYR A 24 13.10 3.91 -17.15
CA TYR A 24 13.42 2.49 -17.33
C TYR A 24 12.41 1.57 -16.67
N THR A 25 11.84 1.96 -15.53
CA THR A 25 10.75 1.22 -14.87
C THR A 25 9.48 1.30 -15.72
N ILE A 26 9.13 2.49 -16.22
CA ILE A 26 7.99 2.69 -17.15
C ILE A 26 8.16 1.82 -18.39
N LYS A 27 9.36 1.82 -18.99
CA LYS A 27 9.69 1.01 -20.16
C LYS A 27 9.54 -0.49 -19.86
N ALA A 28 10.04 -0.96 -18.71
CA ALA A 28 9.95 -2.35 -18.30
C ALA A 28 8.50 -2.82 -18.13
N ILE A 29 7.66 -2.02 -17.46
CA ILE A 29 6.23 -2.32 -17.30
C ILE A 29 5.51 -2.40 -18.65
N LYS A 30 5.78 -1.45 -19.57
CA LYS A 30 5.23 -1.49 -20.94
C LYS A 30 5.66 -2.75 -21.70
N MET A 31 6.93 -3.15 -21.59
CA MET A 31 7.43 -4.38 -22.22
C MET A 31 6.76 -5.63 -21.64
N CYS A 32 6.58 -5.71 -20.30
CA CYS A 32 5.81 -6.80 -19.68
C CYS A 32 4.41 -6.90 -20.26
N LYS A 33 3.68 -5.79 -20.36
CA LYS A 33 2.32 -5.76 -20.94
C LYS A 33 2.30 -6.20 -22.40
N ASN A 34 3.25 -5.74 -23.21
CA ASN A 34 3.36 -6.14 -24.62
C ASN A 34 3.67 -7.64 -24.77
N ASN A 35 4.36 -8.25 -23.79
CA ASN A 35 4.60 -9.69 -23.74
C ASN A 35 3.42 -10.48 -23.14
N GLY A 36 2.26 -9.86 -22.93
CA GLY A 36 1.07 -10.52 -22.38
C GLY A 36 1.16 -10.87 -20.89
N ILE A 37 2.08 -10.21 -20.16
CA ILE A 37 2.28 -10.44 -18.73
C ILE A 37 1.35 -9.52 -17.93
N ASN A 38 0.67 -10.08 -16.96
CA ASN A 38 -0.15 -9.34 -16.02
C ASN A 38 0.74 -8.55 -15.06
N VAL A 39 0.57 -7.25 -14.99
CA VAL A 39 1.28 -6.37 -14.05
C VAL A 39 0.31 -5.81 -13.03
N ALA A 40 0.65 -5.90 -11.76
CA ALA A 40 -0.19 -5.52 -10.64
C ALA A 40 0.58 -4.68 -9.62
N ILE A 41 -0.12 -3.81 -8.90
CA ILE A 41 0.40 -3.10 -7.74
C ILE A 41 0.00 -3.85 -6.46
N ALA A 42 0.93 -3.90 -5.47
CA ALA A 42 0.62 -4.30 -4.10
C ALA A 42 1.27 -3.30 -3.12
N THR A 43 0.48 -2.43 -2.53
CA THR A 43 0.97 -1.27 -1.78
C THR A 43 0.26 -1.06 -0.44
N GLY A 44 0.96 -0.40 0.50
CA GLY A 44 0.38 0.18 1.71
C GLY A 44 -0.45 1.43 1.46
N ARG A 45 -0.30 2.07 0.30
CA ARG A 45 -1.09 3.26 -0.04
C ARG A 45 -2.58 2.93 -0.15
N SER A 46 -3.44 3.86 0.24
CA SER A 46 -4.87 3.75 -0.01
C SER A 46 -5.19 3.77 -1.51
N LEU A 47 -6.34 3.24 -1.92
CA LEU A 47 -6.74 3.28 -3.34
C LEU A 47 -6.89 4.72 -3.84
N ALA A 48 -7.38 5.63 -3.00
CA ALA A 48 -7.51 7.04 -3.33
C ALA A 48 -6.15 7.67 -3.65
N MET A 49 -5.08 7.32 -2.91
CA MET A 49 -3.70 7.77 -3.20
C MET A 49 -3.21 7.20 -4.54
N VAL A 50 -3.36 5.88 -4.74
CA VAL A 50 -2.88 5.24 -5.97
C VAL A 50 -3.56 5.79 -7.21
N ARG A 51 -4.85 6.13 -7.13
CA ARG A 51 -5.62 6.71 -8.25
C ARG A 51 -5.13 8.10 -8.68
N GLN A 52 -4.44 8.82 -7.82
CA GLN A 52 -3.88 10.15 -8.14
C GLN A 52 -2.53 10.05 -8.85
N GLU A 53 -1.93 8.87 -8.89
CA GLU A 53 -0.63 8.67 -9.51
C GLU A 53 -0.72 8.57 -11.05
N ASN A 54 0.22 9.20 -11.73
CA ASN A 54 0.29 9.20 -13.21
C ASN A 54 0.43 7.80 -13.81
N PHE A 55 0.95 6.84 -13.04
CA PHE A 55 1.12 5.46 -13.47
C PHE A 55 -0.11 4.58 -13.21
N TYR A 56 -1.15 5.08 -12.55
CA TYR A 56 -2.34 4.29 -12.19
C TYR A 56 -2.88 3.44 -13.35
N ASN A 57 -3.06 4.06 -14.51
CA ASN A 57 -3.62 3.41 -15.70
C ASN A 57 -2.69 2.37 -16.35
N MET A 58 -1.47 2.22 -15.86
CA MET A 58 -0.56 1.18 -16.35
C MET A 58 -0.89 -0.20 -15.76
N PHE A 59 -1.66 -0.26 -14.67
CA PHE A 59 -1.95 -1.47 -13.91
C PHE A 59 -3.44 -1.79 -13.90
N ASN A 60 -3.78 -3.03 -14.22
CA ASN A 60 -5.17 -3.48 -14.21
C ASN A 60 -5.60 -4.05 -12.84
N THR A 61 -4.65 -4.55 -12.07
CA THR A 61 -4.88 -5.12 -10.74
C THR A 61 -4.15 -4.28 -9.69
N ILE A 62 -4.87 -3.85 -8.68
CA ILE A 62 -4.34 -3.04 -7.60
C ILE A 62 -4.76 -3.64 -6.26
N VAL A 63 -3.77 -4.04 -5.48
CA VAL A 63 -3.88 -4.36 -4.06
C VAL A 63 -3.45 -3.11 -3.30
N SER A 64 -4.37 -2.50 -2.55
CA SER A 64 -4.15 -1.25 -1.81
C SER A 64 -4.48 -1.40 -0.32
N ALA A 65 -4.14 -0.39 0.49
CA ALA A 65 -4.32 -0.40 1.94
C ALA A 65 -3.78 -1.69 2.59
N ASN A 66 -2.54 -2.07 2.26
CA ASN A 66 -1.90 -3.30 2.73
C ASN A 66 -2.71 -4.59 2.49
N GLY A 67 -3.53 -4.63 1.43
CA GLY A 67 -4.34 -5.81 1.10
C GLY A 67 -5.80 -5.76 1.56
N ALA A 68 -6.23 -4.67 2.18
CA ALA A 68 -7.62 -4.48 2.59
C ALA A 68 -8.57 -4.29 1.39
N LEU A 69 -8.03 -3.93 0.22
CA LEU A 69 -8.82 -3.65 -0.97
C LEU A 69 -8.12 -4.17 -2.22
N ILE A 70 -8.86 -4.90 -3.05
CA ILE A 70 -8.38 -5.40 -4.34
C ILE A 70 -9.32 -4.92 -5.45
N THR A 71 -8.75 -4.27 -6.46
CA THR A 71 -9.48 -3.91 -7.67
C THR A 71 -8.87 -4.57 -8.91
N VAL A 72 -9.72 -4.98 -9.84
CA VAL A 72 -9.33 -5.48 -11.17
C VAL A 72 -10.14 -4.72 -12.21
N ASN A 73 -9.47 -4.10 -13.16
CA ASN A 73 -10.10 -3.24 -14.18
C ASN A 73 -11.06 -2.21 -13.55
N ASN A 74 -10.62 -1.54 -12.49
CA ASN A 74 -11.36 -0.55 -11.70
C ASN A 74 -12.59 -1.09 -10.93
N LYS A 75 -12.85 -2.40 -10.96
CA LYS A 75 -13.92 -3.02 -10.18
C LYS A 75 -13.37 -3.61 -8.89
N VAL A 76 -14.03 -3.33 -7.78
CA VAL A 76 -13.71 -3.93 -6.48
C VAL A 76 -14.08 -5.41 -6.52
N ILE A 77 -13.11 -6.30 -6.33
CA ILE A 77 -13.32 -7.75 -6.24
C ILE A 77 -13.16 -8.30 -4.82
N TYR A 78 -12.48 -7.53 -3.96
CA TYR A 78 -12.34 -7.84 -2.55
C TYR A 78 -12.23 -6.56 -1.74
N LYS A 79 -12.89 -6.51 -0.59
CA LYS A 79 -12.74 -5.44 0.39
C LYS A 79 -12.92 -5.96 1.81
N LYS A 80 -12.07 -5.49 2.72
CA LYS A 80 -12.15 -5.75 4.15
C LYS A 80 -11.91 -4.45 4.89
N CYS A 81 -12.99 -3.73 5.19
CA CYS A 81 -12.89 -2.50 5.98
C CYS A 81 -12.51 -2.81 7.43
N MET A 82 -12.03 -1.80 8.13
CA MET A 82 -11.79 -1.84 9.57
C MET A 82 -13.13 -1.99 10.31
N ASP A 83 -13.09 -2.58 11.50
CA ASP A 83 -14.30 -2.72 12.34
C ASP A 83 -14.91 -1.35 12.62
N ARG A 84 -16.14 -1.13 12.18
CA ARG A 84 -16.81 0.18 12.22
C ARG A 84 -16.95 0.73 13.64
N LYS A 85 -17.25 -0.15 14.62
CA LYS A 85 -17.40 0.25 16.03
C LYS A 85 -16.06 0.64 16.64
N ILE A 86 -15.01 -0.10 16.28
CA ILE A 86 -13.65 0.20 16.76
C ILE A 86 -13.17 1.51 16.14
N VAL A 87 -13.37 1.72 14.82
CA VAL A 87 -13.06 2.99 14.16
C VAL A 87 -13.79 4.16 14.79
N GLN A 88 -15.09 4.03 15.04
CA GLN A 88 -15.88 5.07 15.72
C GLN A 88 -15.29 5.42 17.09
N ASN A 89 -14.94 4.42 17.88
CA ASN A 89 -14.36 4.64 19.21
C ASN A 89 -12.96 5.26 19.13
N MET A 90 -12.16 4.88 18.12
CA MET A 90 -10.83 5.44 17.87
C MET A 90 -10.94 6.91 17.44
N VAL A 91 -11.84 7.22 16.51
CA VAL A 91 -12.10 8.60 16.07
C VAL A 91 -12.57 9.48 17.23
N LYS A 92 -13.51 9.00 18.07
CA LYS A 92 -13.92 9.72 19.29
C LYS A 92 -12.74 9.98 20.23
N TYR A 93 -11.86 9.01 20.40
CA TYR A 93 -10.65 9.17 21.21
C TYR A 93 -9.71 10.22 20.61
N PHE A 94 -9.50 10.21 19.30
CA PHE A 94 -8.66 11.19 18.60
C PHE A 94 -9.24 12.61 18.72
N GLU A 95 -10.54 12.76 18.53
CA GLU A 95 -11.24 14.05 18.72
C GLU A 95 -11.07 14.59 20.14
N TYR A 96 -11.32 13.75 21.14
CA TYR A 96 -11.23 14.15 22.55
C TYR A 96 -9.82 14.57 22.96
N ASN A 97 -8.79 13.92 22.42
CA ASN A 97 -7.39 14.20 22.75
C ASN A 97 -6.69 15.11 21.72
N ASN A 98 -7.42 15.72 20.79
CA ASN A 98 -6.89 16.57 19.73
C ASN A 98 -5.75 15.90 18.93
N ILE A 99 -5.86 14.60 18.66
CA ILE A 99 -4.91 13.85 17.84
C ILE A 99 -5.26 14.05 16.37
N PRO A 100 -4.35 14.60 15.54
CA PRO A 100 -4.57 14.74 14.11
C PRO A 100 -4.67 13.38 13.40
N TYR A 101 -5.59 13.25 12.47
CA TYR A 101 -5.78 12.01 11.71
C TYR A 101 -6.38 12.22 10.33
N CYS A 102 -6.19 11.22 9.47
CA CYS A 102 -6.84 11.07 8.16
C CYS A 102 -7.52 9.70 8.07
N LEU A 103 -8.66 9.65 7.44
CA LEU A 103 -9.41 8.43 7.14
C LEU A 103 -9.34 8.14 5.65
N HIS A 104 -9.05 6.90 5.28
CA HIS A 104 -9.03 6.46 3.90
C HIS A 104 -10.25 5.60 3.61
N LEU A 105 -11.16 6.14 2.84
CA LEU A 105 -12.36 5.48 2.34
C LEU A 105 -12.06 4.78 1.00
N LEU A 106 -13.08 4.23 0.37
CA LEU A 106 -12.94 3.55 -0.91
C LEU A 106 -12.46 4.49 -2.04
N ASP A 107 -13.01 5.69 -2.08
CA ASP A 107 -12.89 6.63 -3.19
C ASP A 107 -12.10 7.89 -2.86
N ARG A 108 -11.93 8.21 -1.60
CA ARG A 108 -11.28 9.44 -1.14
C ARG A 108 -10.62 9.29 0.23
N SER A 109 -9.76 10.25 0.53
CA SER A 109 -9.20 10.45 1.87
C SER A 109 -9.80 11.71 2.47
N ILE A 110 -10.14 11.67 3.74
CA ILE A 110 -10.75 12.78 4.47
C ILE A 110 -9.98 13.09 5.75
N GLY A 111 -9.91 14.34 6.15
CA GLY A 111 -9.22 14.78 7.36
C GLY A 111 -9.51 16.23 7.70
N LYS A 112 -9.06 16.69 8.87
CA LYS A 112 -9.13 18.10 9.26
C LYS A 112 -8.05 18.89 8.54
N ILE A 113 -8.34 19.40 7.36
CA ILE A 113 -7.38 20.12 6.50
C ILE A 113 -6.85 21.43 7.12
N GLU A 114 -7.51 21.93 8.17
CA GLU A 114 -7.05 23.07 8.97
C GLU A 114 -5.87 22.70 9.89
N ASP A 115 -5.69 21.42 10.20
CA ASP A 115 -4.59 20.94 11.03
C ASP A 115 -3.27 20.91 10.26
N ASN A 116 -2.21 21.39 10.88
CA ASN A 116 -0.88 21.48 10.26
C ASN A 116 -0.28 20.12 9.92
N TRP A 117 -0.51 19.11 10.79
CA TRP A 117 0.01 17.77 10.53
C TRP A 117 -0.70 17.12 9.35
N VAL A 118 -2.03 17.28 9.24
CA VAL A 118 -2.83 16.78 8.11
C VAL A 118 -2.37 17.41 6.79
N ARG A 119 -2.10 18.73 6.79
CA ARG A 119 -1.54 19.41 5.61
C ARG A 119 -0.16 18.89 5.24
N SER A 120 0.75 18.80 6.22
CA SER A 120 2.10 18.28 5.99
C SER A 120 2.07 16.84 5.48
N PHE A 121 1.14 16.01 5.99
CA PHE A 121 0.91 14.66 5.50
C PHE A 121 0.42 14.64 4.05
N SER A 122 -0.57 15.48 3.72
CA SER A 122 -1.10 15.65 2.36
C SER A 122 0.01 16.06 1.36
N GLU A 123 0.81 17.07 1.72
CA GLU A 123 1.92 17.56 0.90
C GLU A 123 3.02 16.51 0.74
N LYS A 124 3.42 15.86 1.85
CA LYS A 124 4.49 14.85 1.84
C LYS A 124 4.21 13.68 0.92
N TYR A 125 2.96 13.21 0.89
CA TYR A 125 2.55 12.10 0.07
C TYR A 125 1.90 12.53 -1.25
N ASN A 126 1.91 13.83 -1.56
CA ASN A 126 1.28 14.42 -2.75
C ASN A 126 -0.14 13.88 -2.97
N MET A 127 -0.94 13.88 -1.91
CA MET A 127 -2.28 13.31 -1.94
C MET A 127 -3.34 14.36 -1.58
N LYS A 128 -4.46 14.31 -2.28
CA LYS A 128 -5.61 15.11 -1.94
C LYS A 128 -6.31 14.52 -0.71
N ILE A 129 -6.52 15.35 0.31
CA ILE A 129 -7.36 15.06 1.47
C ILE A 129 -8.54 16.03 1.42
N ASP A 130 -9.75 15.49 1.36
CA ASP A 130 -10.97 16.27 1.43
C ASP A 130 -11.25 16.65 2.90
N LYS A 131 -11.97 17.73 3.12
CA LYS A 131 -12.33 18.20 4.45
C LYS A 131 -13.21 17.17 5.16
N LEU A 132 -12.88 16.89 6.41
CA LEU A 132 -13.73 16.09 7.29
C LEU A 132 -14.89 16.96 7.80
N GLU A 133 -16.06 16.77 7.22
CA GLU A 133 -17.28 17.51 7.62
C GLU A 133 -17.89 16.93 8.91
N ASN A 134 -18.54 17.77 9.70
CA ASN A 134 -19.18 17.37 10.96
C ASN A 134 -20.25 16.28 10.77
N GLU A 135 -20.93 16.27 9.64
CA GLU A 135 -21.90 15.24 9.28
C GLU A 135 -21.23 13.86 9.16
N VAL A 136 -20.09 13.78 8.49
CA VAL A 136 -19.29 12.54 8.37
C VAL A 136 -18.81 12.09 9.75
N LEU A 137 -18.32 13.03 10.56
CA LEU A 137 -17.83 12.73 11.90
C LEU A 137 -18.94 12.17 12.80
N SER A 138 -20.13 12.73 12.73
CA SER A 138 -21.30 12.29 13.50
C SER A 138 -21.79 10.91 13.08
N ASN A 139 -21.65 10.58 11.80
CA ASN A 139 -22.13 9.34 11.19
C ASN A 139 -20.96 8.39 10.78
N ILE A 140 -19.78 8.52 11.41
CA ILE A 140 -18.58 7.77 11.01
C ILE A 140 -18.79 6.25 11.01
N TYR A 141 -19.72 5.75 11.81
CA TYR A 141 -20.08 4.34 11.82
C TYR A 141 -20.62 3.83 10.47
N ASP A 142 -21.23 4.69 9.66
CA ASP A 142 -21.82 4.32 8.37
C ASP A 142 -20.78 4.24 7.24
N TYR A 143 -19.57 4.74 7.48
CA TYR A 143 -18.50 4.76 6.50
C TYR A 143 -17.62 3.51 6.56
N GLU A 144 -17.22 3.02 5.39
CA GLU A 144 -16.21 1.97 5.27
C GLU A 144 -14.81 2.58 5.26
N VAL A 145 -14.11 2.48 6.39
CA VAL A 145 -12.72 2.92 6.52
C VAL A 145 -11.79 1.73 6.30
N PHE A 146 -10.83 1.86 5.41
CA PHE A 146 -9.86 0.79 5.09
C PHE A 146 -8.52 1.00 5.78
N GLN A 147 -8.18 2.24 6.12
CA GLN A 147 -6.92 2.65 6.71
C GLN A 147 -7.08 4.01 7.38
N LEU A 148 -6.29 4.26 8.41
CA LEU A 148 -6.13 5.58 9.03
C LEU A 148 -4.66 5.97 9.06
N ASN A 149 -4.39 7.28 9.00
CA ASN A 149 -3.13 7.82 9.47
C ASN A 149 -3.40 8.77 10.63
N ALA A 150 -2.54 8.76 11.64
CA ALA A 150 -2.68 9.63 12.81
C ALA A 150 -1.32 10.05 13.35
N LYS A 151 -1.28 11.26 13.97
CA LYS A 151 -0.12 11.72 14.75
C LYS A 151 -0.27 11.23 16.18
N ILE A 152 0.53 10.22 16.58
CA ILE A 152 0.44 9.62 17.91
C ILE A 152 1.80 9.75 18.59
N ASN A 153 1.83 10.41 19.74
CA ASN A 153 3.06 10.55 20.51
C ASN A 153 3.53 9.22 21.14
N SER A 154 4.78 9.19 21.57
CA SER A 154 5.40 8.00 22.15
C SER A 154 4.74 7.51 23.44
N ASN A 155 4.05 8.39 24.18
CA ASN A 155 3.42 8.01 25.47
C ASN A 155 2.08 7.30 25.26
N ASP A 156 1.41 7.55 24.15
CA ASP A 156 0.06 7.02 23.86
C ASP A 156 0.07 5.79 22.96
N ILE A 157 1.13 5.57 22.18
CA ILE A 157 1.14 4.53 21.14
C ILE A 157 0.94 3.12 21.71
N ASP A 158 1.60 2.78 22.82
CA ASP A 158 1.50 1.44 23.37
C ASP A 158 0.13 1.20 24.01
N LYS A 159 -0.46 2.22 24.62
CA LYS A 159 -1.84 2.19 25.11
C LYS A 159 -2.84 1.95 23.99
N LEU A 160 -2.66 2.64 22.85
CA LEU A 160 -3.53 2.49 21.69
C LEU A 160 -3.38 1.12 21.01
N LYS A 161 -2.15 0.62 20.86
CA LYS A 161 -1.89 -0.73 20.35
C LYS A 161 -2.57 -1.81 21.19
N ASN A 162 -2.48 -1.70 22.51
CA ASN A 162 -3.11 -2.65 23.43
C ASN A 162 -4.64 -2.55 23.41
N LYS A 163 -5.19 -1.33 23.31
CA LYS A 163 -6.64 -1.08 23.27
C LYS A 163 -7.27 -1.53 21.97
N TYR A 164 -6.57 -1.39 20.86
CA TYR A 164 -7.06 -1.66 19.50
C TYR A 164 -6.23 -2.77 18.82
N ASP A 165 -6.09 -3.89 19.48
CA ASP A 165 -5.23 -5.04 19.14
C ASP A 165 -5.57 -5.72 17.81
N LYS A 166 -6.78 -5.50 17.28
CA LYS A 166 -7.19 -5.93 15.94
C LYS A 166 -6.51 -5.14 14.82
N PHE A 167 -5.91 -3.99 15.14
CA PHE A 167 -5.26 -3.12 14.17
C PHE A 167 -3.74 -3.17 14.33
N LYS A 168 -3.05 -3.02 13.22
CA LYS A 168 -1.61 -2.84 13.16
C LYS A 168 -1.30 -1.35 13.13
N PHE A 169 -0.33 -0.92 13.92
CA PHE A 169 0.19 0.44 13.97
C PHE A 169 1.63 0.43 13.45
N VAL A 170 1.85 0.98 12.27
CA VAL A 170 3.17 1.03 11.64
C VAL A 170 3.65 2.47 11.64
N LYS A 171 4.81 2.73 12.25
CA LYS A 171 5.39 4.07 12.29
C LYS A 171 5.82 4.49 10.89
N LEU A 172 5.42 5.68 10.49
CA LEU A 172 5.85 6.32 9.25
C LEU A 172 7.25 6.93 9.46
N ILE A 173 8.18 6.64 8.56
CA ILE A 173 9.59 7.05 8.71
C ILE A 173 9.75 8.55 8.45
N ASP A 174 8.96 9.10 7.53
CA ASP A 174 9.17 10.44 6.97
C ASP A 174 8.27 11.52 7.59
N ILE A 175 7.46 11.16 8.59
CA ILE A 175 6.55 12.07 9.28
C ILE A 175 6.67 11.86 10.78
N GLU A 176 6.93 12.96 11.48
CA GLU A 176 7.06 12.98 12.94
C GLU A 176 5.79 12.41 13.60
N ASP A 177 5.98 11.40 14.45
CA ASP A 177 4.93 10.72 15.19
C ASP A 177 3.76 10.21 14.34
N GLY A 178 3.98 10.07 13.02
CA GLY A 178 3.00 9.53 12.09
C GLY A 178 2.89 8.02 12.19
N TYR A 179 1.67 7.53 12.21
CA TYR A 179 1.36 6.09 12.18
C TYR A 179 0.36 5.77 11.09
N ASP A 180 0.62 4.68 10.41
CA ASP A 180 -0.31 3.99 9.53
C ASP A 180 -1.06 2.93 10.35
N ILE A 181 -2.39 2.95 10.31
CA ILE A 181 -3.26 2.10 11.13
C ILE A 181 -4.23 1.37 10.20
N PHE A 182 -4.18 0.06 10.22
CA PHE A 182 -5.00 -0.78 9.34
C PHE A 182 -5.32 -2.13 9.99
N ASN A 183 -6.23 -2.88 9.38
CA ASN A 183 -6.62 -4.20 9.88
C ASN A 183 -5.43 -5.17 9.87
N LYS A 184 -5.11 -5.75 11.02
CA LYS A 184 -3.97 -6.65 11.23
C LYS A 184 -3.98 -7.88 10.32
N GLU A 185 -5.17 -8.35 9.93
CA GLU A 185 -5.32 -9.50 9.05
C GLU A 185 -5.13 -9.16 7.56
N CYS A 186 -5.12 -7.87 7.22
CA CYS A 186 -4.89 -7.43 5.85
C CYS A 186 -3.39 -7.25 5.61
N THR A 187 -2.84 -8.08 4.71
CA THR A 187 -1.44 -7.98 4.27
C THR A 187 -1.38 -8.10 2.76
N LYS A 188 -0.32 -7.58 2.15
CA LYS A 188 -0.09 -7.77 0.71
C LYS A 188 -0.10 -9.26 0.34
N GLY A 189 0.47 -10.10 1.19
CA GLY A 189 0.50 -11.55 1.01
C GLY A 189 -0.89 -12.18 1.08
N SER A 190 -1.74 -11.78 2.04
CA SER A 190 -3.11 -12.30 2.13
C SER A 190 -3.93 -11.96 0.88
N ALA A 191 -3.77 -10.75 0.34
CA ALA A 191 -4.44 -10.32 -0.89
C ALA A 191 -3.96 -11.10 -2.13
N ILE A 192 -2.64 -11.35 -2.24
CA ILE A 192 -2.10 -12.15 -3.34
C ILE A 192 -2.60 -13.60 -3.27
N ARG A 193 -2.63 -14.19 -2.07
CA ARG A 193 -3.23 -15.53 -1.87
C ARG A 193 -4.70 -15.55 -2.29
N TYR A 194 -5.48 -14.51 -1.95
CA TYR A 194 -6.86 -14.39 -2.41
C TYR A 194 -6.95 -14.36 -3.94
N ILE A 195 -6.13 -13.57 -4.63
CA ILE A 195 -6.09 -13.50 -6.10
C ILE A 195 -5.72 -14.86 -6.70
N ARG A 196 -4.71 -15.54 -6.17
CA ARG A 196 -4.29 -16.86 -6.63
C ARG A 196 -5.39 -17.90 -6.51
N ASN A 197 -6.08 -17.92 -5.37
CA ASN A 197 -7.15 -18.88 -5.10
C ASN A 197 -8.43 -18.60 -5.92
N SER A 198 -8.67 -17.33 -6.27
CA SER A 198 -9.80 -16.92 -7.11
C SER A 198 -9.53 -17.10 -8.60
N ASN A 199 -8.29 -17.35 -8.97
CA ASN A 199 -7.92 -17.55 -10.36
C ASN A 199 -7.92 -19.04 -10.68
N HIS A 200 -8.88 -19.46 -11.51
CA HIS A 200 -9.05 -20.87 -11.91
C HIS A 200 -8.11 -21.30 -13.05
N GLU A 201 -7.23 -20.42 -13.54
CA GLU A 201 -6.27 -20.76 -14.59
C GLU A 201 -5.04 -21.47 -14.00
N GLU A 202 -4.75 -22.66 -14.48
CA GLU A 202 -3.55 -23.41 -14.10
C GLU A 202 -2.27 -22.89 -14.77
N GLY A 203 -1.13 -23.12 -14.15
CA GLY A 203 0.18 -22.87 -14.74
C GLY A 203 0.60 -21.40 -14.75
N ILE A 204 -0.07 -20.51 -14.02
CA ILE A 204 0.37 -19.12 -13.85
C ILE A 204 1.53 -19.07 -12.85
N LYS A 205 2.61 -18.39 -13.24
CA LYS A 205 3.73 -18.06 -12.35
C LYS A 205 3.56 -16.65 -11.78
N TYR A 206 3.68 -16.55 -10.47
CA TYR A 206 3.55 -15.30 -9.72
C TYR A 206 4.90 -14.79 -9.25
N TYR A 207 5.18 -13.54 -9.53
CA TYR A 207 6.38 -12.83 -9.14
C TYR A 207 6.02 -11.64 -8.26
N ALA A 208 6.93 -11.22 -7.38
CA ALA A 208 6.78 -10.01 -6.61
C ALA A 208 8.09 -9.22 -6.54
N PHE A 209 7.99 -7.90 -6.60
CA PHE A 209 9.08 -6.95 -6.40
C PHE A 209 8.77 -6.09 -5.18
N GLY A 210 9.72 -5.94 -4.27
CA GLY A 210 9.53 -5.19 -3.05
C GLY A 210 10.83 -4.74 -2.39
N ASP A 211 10.72 -3.88 -1.37
CA ASP A 211 11.86 -3.36 -0.61
C ASP A 211 11.65 -3.34 0.92
N GLY A 212 10.41 -3.39 1.39
CA GLY A 212 10.03 -3.17 2.77
C GLY A 212 9.63 -4.43 3.57
N PHE A 213 9.46 -4.25 4.87
CA PHE A 213 8.98 -5.33 5.77
C PHE A 213 7.58 -5.84 5.43
N ASN A 214 6.71 -4.99 4.88
CA ASN A 214 5.36 -5.39 4.46
C ASN A 214 5.35 -6.23 3.18
N ASP A 215 6.51 -6.40 2.52
CA ASP A 215 6.69 -7.26 1.36
C ASP A 215 7.10 -8.69 1.72
N LEU A 216 7.50 -8.95 2.96
CA LEU A 216 7.89 -10.29 3.41
C LEU A 216 6.78 -11.32 3.16
N GLU A 217 5.55 -11.00 3.57
CA GLU A 217 4.40 -11.87 3.34
C GLU A 217 3.98 -11.94 1.86
N MET A 218 4.28 -10.89 1.08
CA MET A 218 4.10 -10.90 -0.36
C MET A 218 5.02 -11.92 -1.03
N PHE A 219 6.30 -12.00 -0.60
CA PHE A 219 7.24 -13.00 -1.12
C PHE A 219 6.86 -14.43 -0.77
N GLU A 220 6.26 -14.65 0.41
CA GLU A 220 5.72 -15.95 0.80
C GLU A 220 4.48 -16.38 -0.02
N ALA A 221 3.80 -15.43 -0.65
CA ALA A 221 2.58 -15.67 -1.43
C ALA A 221 2.82 -15.87 -2.93
N VAL A 222 4.07 -15.69 -3.41
CA VAL A 222 4.43 -15.81 -4.83
C VAL A 222 5.41 -16.96 -5.08
N ASP A 223 5.64 -17.28 -6.35
CA ASP A 223 6.60 -18.33 -6.75
C ASP A 223 8.03 -17.78 -6.82
N PHE A 224 8.18 -16.46 -6.97
CA PHE A 224 9.49 -15.82 -7.10
C PHE A 224 9.49 -14.38 -6.57
N GLY A 225 10.24 -14.13 -5.53
CA GLY A 225 10.42 -12.80 -4.92
C GLY A 225 11.71 -12.14 -5.38
N VAL A 226 11.63 -10.87 -5.77
CA VAL A 226 12.77 -10.02 -6.15
C VAL A 226 12.87 -8.85 -5.17
N ALA A 227 13.91 -8.82 -4.36
CA ALA A 227 14.19 -7.71 -3.46
C ALA A 227 14.99 -6.63 -4.20
N MET A 228 14.55 -5.38 -4.02
CA MET A 228 15.29 -4.22 -4.51
C MET A 228 16.63 -4.05 -3.78
N GLY A 229 17.65 -3.54 -4.47
CA GLY A 229 18.97 -3.28 -3.88
C GLY A 229 18.95 -2.30 -2.70
N ASN A 230 17.97 -1.42 -2.65
CA ASN A 230 17.66 -0.54 -1.50
C ASN A 230 16.77 -1.18 -0.43
N GLY A 231 16.35 -2.42 -0.60
CA GLY A 231 15.44 -3.10 0.32
C GLY A 231 16.08 -3.45 1.68
N CYS A 232 15.24 -3.73 2.66
CA CYS A 232 15.70 -4.14 4.00
C CYS A 232 16.40 -5.50 3.95
N LYS A 233 17.25 -5.75 4.93
CA LYS A 233 18.09 -6.95 5.01
C LYS A 233 17.22 -8.21 5.04
N GLU A 234 16.19 -8.22 5.84
CA GLU A 234 15.28 -9.34 6.05
C GLU A 234 14.57 -9.77 4.76
N LEU A 235 14.17 -8.79 3.94
CA LEU A 235 13.55 -9.08 2.65
C LEU A 235 14.57 -9.66 1.65
N LYS A 236 15.79 -9.12 1.62
CA LYS A 236 16.87 -9.64 0.78
C LYS A 236 17.25 -11.07 1.13
N GLU A 237 17.22 -11.43 2.41
CA GLU A 237 17.50 -12.80 2.87
C GLU A 237 16.43 -13.80 2.43
N LYS A 238 15.17 -13.36 2.25
CA LYS A 238 14.05 -14.19 1.77
C LYS A 238 13.88 -14.18 0.25
N ALA A 239 14.55 -13.29 -0.46
CA ALA A 239 14.38 -13.13 -1.89
C ALA A 239 15.05 -14.24 -2.71
N ASN A 240 14.43 -14.62 -3.82
CA ASN A 240 15.04 -15.49 -4.82
C ASN A 240 16.11 -14.76 -5.65
N LEU A 241 15.97 -13.43 -5.77
CA LEU A 241 16.89 -12.54 -6.46
C LEU A 241 16.95 -11.20 -5.73
N VAL A 242 18.16 -10.70 -5.50
CA VAL A 242 18.39 -9.31 -5.11
C VAL A 242 18.84 -8.56 -6.37
N THR A 243 18.07 -7.54 -6.75
CA THR A 243 18.40 -6.71 -7.92
C THR A 243 19.12 -5.42 -7.52
N ASP A 244 19.41 -4.56 -8.49
CA ASP A 244 20.04 -3.28 -8.25
C ASP A 244 19.14 -2.30 -7.49
N HIS A 245 19.75 -1.24 -7.00
CA HIS A 245 19.04 -0.13 -6.36
C HIS A 245 18.01 0.49 -7.33
N ILE A 246 16.91 1.04 -6.78
CA ILE A 246 15.86 1.69 -7.59
C ILE A 246 16.44 2.77 -8.52
N ASN A 247 17.40 3.55 -8.05
CA ASN A 247 18.09 4.57 -8.85
C ASN A 247 19.06 4.00 -9.90
N GLN A 248 19.30 2.69 -9.89
CA GLN A 248 20.17 1.96 -10.81
C GLN A 248 19.40 1.02 -11.75
N LYS A 249 18.13 1.35 -12.01
CA LYS A 249 17.25 0.58 -12.92
C LYS A 249 16.87 -0.82 -12.39
N GLY A 250 16.81 -1.04 -11.07
CA GLY A 250 16.66 -2.35 -10.45
C GLY A 250 15.54 -3.20 -11.04
N VAL A 251 14.31 -2.64 -11.18
CA VAL A 251 13.17 -3.35 -11.78
C VAL A 251 13.48 -3.80 -13.22
N TYR A 252 14.00 -2.90 -14.05
CA TYR A 252 14.34 -3.21 -15.44
C TYR A 252 15.41 -4.31 -15.54
N ASN A 253 16.48 -4.20 -14.76
CA ASN A 253 17.59 -5.15 -14.77
C ASN A 253 17.15 -6.55 -14.31
N ALA A 254 16.35 -6.64 -13.24
CA ALA A 254 15.81 -7.92 -12.79
C ALA A 254 14.93 -8.59 -13.84
N LEU A 255 14.02 -7.84 -14.48
CA LEU A 255 13.13 -8.40 -15.52
C LEU A 255 13.94 -8.91 -16.73
N LYS A 256 15.05 -8.24 -17.09
CA LYS A 256 15.99 -8.75 -18.11
C LYS A 256 16.72 -10.01 -17.67
N THR A 257 17.26 -10.02 -16.46
CA THR A 257 17.96 -11.20 -15.89
C THR A 257 17.05 -12.42 -15.86
N LEU A 258 15.77 -12.22 -15.53
CA LEU A 258 14.74 -13.27 -15.51
C LEU A 258 14.20 -13.64 -16.90
N LYS A 259 14.71 -13.01 -17.97
CA LYS A 259 14.23 -13.19 -19.35
C LYS A 259 12.71 -13.03 -19.48
N ILE A 260 12.18 -12.03 -18.77
CA ILE A 260 10.77 -11.65 -18.80
C ILE A 260 10.54 -10.59 -19.88
N ILE A 261 11.52 -9.70 -20.04
CA ILE A 261 11.55 -8.66 -21.09
C ILE A 261 12.88 -8.74 -21.86
#